data_7101604c530f6f06eee99c71dbd092fe
#
_entry.id   7101604c530f6f06eee99c71dbd092fe
#
_cell.length_a   1.000
_cell.length_b   1.000
_cell.length_c   1.000
_cell.angle_alpha   90.00
_cell.angle_beta   90.00
_cell.angle_gamma   90.00
#
_symmetry.space_group_name_H-M   'P 1'
#
loop_
_entity.id
_entity.type
_entity.pdbx_description
1 polymer ?
#
loop_
_entity_poly.entity_id
_entity_poly.type
_entity_poly.pdbx_seq_one_letter_code
_entity_poly.pdbx_strand_id
1 'polypeptide(L)'
;MAEVVQSAGGIVYHLTKEWQPRYLLIKRLALSGKIERVAPKGKIQAGEKTEEAALREVSEECWINIQHLKLKQKIGMTSLRSSETKRGHLDKDVTYFLMLYTGDPSAVKITDGEGYIWVYKWASIEEVLGLLYYEDIRELMRKSFFSLQEDKKHQSIKKAFMEKLP
;
A
#
# COMPACT_ATOMS: atom_id res chain seq x y z
N MET A 1 20.57 -18.75 -12.75
CA MET A 1 20.17 -17.92 -11.60
C MET A 1 18.73 -17.48 -11.76
N ALA A 2 17.94 -17.60 -10.73
CA ALA A 2 16.56 -17.11 -10.77
C ALA A 2 16.54 -15.58 -10.85
N GLU A 3 15.78 -15.06 -11.78
CA GLU A 3 15.59 -13.63 -11.94
C GLU A 3 14.66 -13.11 -10.83
N VAL A 4 15.03 -11.99 -10.20
CA VAL A 4 14.19 -11.35 -9.19
C VAL A 4 13.15 -10.46 -9.87
N VAL A 5 11.88 -10.77 -9.66
CA VAL A 5 10.78 -9.95 -10.20
C VAL A 5 10.69 -8.64 -9.40
N GLN A 6 10.82 -7.52 -10.11
CA GLN A 6 10.66 -6.20 -9.52
C GLN A 6 9.21 -5.75 -9.60
N SER A 7 8.62 -5.42 -8.46
CA SER A 7 7.25 -4.96 -8.33
C SER A 7 7.18 -3.66 -7.52
N ALA A 8 6.08 -2.96 -7.67
CA ALA A 8 5.81 -1.75 -6.91
C ALA A 8 4.36 -1.75 -6.44
N GLY A 9 4.12 -1.13 -5.32
CA GLY A 9 2.78 -1.07 -4.74
C GLY A 9 2.56 0.15 -3.87
N GLY A 10 1.35 0.25 -3.36
CA GLY A 10 0.91 1.37 -2.55
C GLY A 10 0.47 0.96 -1.15
N ILE A 11 0.97 1.67 -0.17
CA ILE A 11 0.35 1.77 1.15
C ILE A 11 -0.62 2.94 1.02
N VAL A 12 -1.86 2.61 0.67
CA VAL A 12 -2.90 3.58 0.34
C VAL A 12 -3.73 3.87 1.57
N TYR A 13 -3.90 5.14 1.89
CA TYR A 13 -4.72 5.55 3.01
C TYR A 13 -5.66 6.69 2.61
N HIS A 14 -6.78 6.78 3.29
CA HIS A 14 -7.61 7.98 3.31
C HIS A 14 -7.74 8.47 4.75
N LEU A 15 -8.13 9.72 4.92
CA LEU A 15 -8.33 10.31 6.23
C LEU A 15 -9.83 10.34 6.56
N THR A 16 -10.17 9.91 7.77
CA THR A 16 -11.53 10.06 8.31
C THR A 16 -11.84 11.53 8.61
N LYS A 17 -13.07 11.84 9.01
CA LYS A 17 -13.46 13.17 9.46
C LYS A 17 -12.65 13.64 10.66
N GLU A 18 -12.18 12.70 11.49
CA GLU A 18 -11.31 12.96 12.65
C GLU A 18 -9.83 12.95 12.29
N TRP A 19 -9.50 12.97 10.97
CA TRP A 19 -8.12 12.95 10.46
C TRP A 19 -7.32 11.70 10.85
N GLN A 20 -8.00 10.57 11.04
CA GLN A 20 -7.34 9.30 11.28
C GLN A 20 -7.13 8.54 9.98
N PRO A 21 -5.94 7.96 9.75
CA PRO A 21 -5.72 7.17 8.54
C PRO A 21 -6.47 5.85 8.58
N ARG A 22 -7.03 5.46 7.43
CA ARG A 22 -7.56 4.15 7.16
C ARG A 22 -6.84 3.61 5.93
N TYR A 23 -6.32 2.42 6.04
CA TYR A 23 -5.46 1.79 5.03
C TYR A 23 -6.25 0.82 4.17
N LEU A 24 -5.99 0.83 2.88
CA LEU A 24 -6.63 -0.06 1.92
C LEU A 24 -5.95 -1.44 1.93
N LEU A 25 -6.71 -2.45 2.26
CA LEU A 25 -6.29 -3.85 2.15
C LEU A 25 -7.22 -4.61 1.21
N ILE A 26 -6.64 -5.47 0.39
CA ILE A 26 -7.35 -6.34 -0.55
C ILE A 26 -7.29 -7.76 -0.04
N LYS A 27 -8.37 -8.50 -0.19
CA LYS A 27 -8.42 -9.92 0.11
C LYS A 27 -7.90 -10.73 -1.08
N ARG A 28 -6.99 -11.64 -0.83
CA ARG A 28 -6.34 -12.46 -1.86
C ARG A 28 -6.33 -13.93 -1.47
N LEU A 29 -6.57 -14.79 -2.46
CA LEU A 29 -6.31 -16.23 -2.34
C LEU A 29 -4.85 -16.46 -2.73
N ALA A 30 -4.02 -16.80 -1.76
CA ALA A 30 -2.60 -17.09 -2.00
C ALA A 30 -2.42 -18.45 -2.69
N LEU A 31 -1.26 -18.65 -3.31
CA LEU A 31 -0.91 -19.93 -3.94
C LEU A 31 -0.88 -21.10 -2.94
N SER A 32 -0.69 -20.81 -1.66
CA SER A 32 -0.79 -21.78 -0.55
C SER A 32 -2.22 -22.25 -0.26
N GLY A 33 -3.24 -21.65 -0.89
CA GLY A 33 -4.65 -21.88 -0.60
C GLY A 33 -5.19 -21.07 0.57
N LYS A 34 -4.34 -20.28 1.23
CA LYS A 34 -4.75 -19.39 2.34
C LYS A 34 -5.31 -18.07 1.81
N ILE A 35 -6.28 -17.53 2.54
CA ILE A 35 -6.80 -16.18 2.27
C ILE A 35 -5.98 -15.18 3.07
N GLU A 36 -5.40 -14.22 2.36
CA GLU A 36 -4.55 -13.18 2.94
C GLU A 36 -5.11 -11.79 2.68
N ARG A 37 -4.83 -10.85 3.57
CA ARG A 37 -5.00 -9.42 3.32
C ARG A 37 -3.67 -8.87 2.82
N VAL A 38 -3.70 -8.08 1.75
CA VAL A 38 -2.50 -7.53 1.11
C VAL A 38 -2.72 -6.08 0.69
N ALA A 39 -1.61 -5.34 0.57
CA ALA A 39 -1.60 -4.04 -0.07
C ALA A 39 -1.57 -4.22 -1.60
N PRO A 40 -2.22 -3.33 -2.37
CA PRO A 40 -2.19 -3.41 -3.83
C PRO A 40 -0.79 -3.23 -4.39
N LYS A 41 -0.42 -4.05 -5.37
CA LYS A 41 0.91 -4.08 -5.98
C LYS A 41 0.90 -4.85 -7.28
N GLY A 42 1.93 -4.63 -8.10
CA GLY A 42 2.13 -5.41 -9.30
C GLY A 42 3.49 -5.21 -9.94
N LYS A 43 3.74 -5.93 -11.02
CA LYS A 43 5.02 -5.96 -11.70
C LYS A 43 5.35 -4.63 -12.39
N ILE A 44 6.58 -4.17 -12.25
CA ILE A 44 7.10 -3.01 -12.97
C ILE A 44 7.31 -3.39 -14.43
N GLN A 45 6.80 -2.58 -15.35
CA GLN A 45 6.93 -2.77 -16.79
C GLN A 45 8.25 -2.19 -17.28
N ALA A 46 8.73 -2.71 -18.43
CA ALA A 46 9.96 -2.23 -19.05
C ALA A 46 9.86 -0.71 -19.34
N GLY A 47 10.88 0.04 -18.92
CA GLY A 47 10.95 1.49 -19.10
C GLY A 47 10.11 2.32 -18.13
N GLU A 48 9.34 1.67 -17.26
CA GLU A 48 8.49 2.34 -16.27
C GLU A 48 9.30 2.67 -15.01
N LYS A 49 9.11 3.87 -14.47
CA LYS A 49 9.68 4.22 -13.17
C LYS A 49 8.93 3.50 -12.06
N THR A 50 9.60 3.22 -10.96
CA THR A 50 9.02 2.52 -9.80
C THR A 50 7.79 3.22 -9.24
N GLU A 51 7.84 4.56 -9.13
CA GLU A 51 6.72 5.39 -8.67
C GLU A 51 5.52 5.31 -9.63
N GLU A 52 5.79 5.36 -10.93
CA GLU A 52 4.76 5.25 -11.97
C GLU A 52 4.08 3.88 -11.92
N ALA A 53 4.86 2.82 -11.76
CA ALA A 53 4.36 1.45 -11.62
C ALA A 53 3.46 1.32 -10.40
N ALA A 54 3.89 1.87 -9.25
CA ALA A 54 3.10 1.82 -8.03
C ALA A 54 1.74 2.51 -8.20
N LEU A 55 1.72 3.71 -8.76
CA LEU A 55 0.48 4.45 -9.01
C LEU A 55 -0.42 3.71 -10.01
N ARG A 56 0.16 3.20 -11.09
CA ARG A 56 -0.58 2.44 -12.11
C ARG A 56 -1.21 1.18 -11.52
N GLU A 57 -0.45 0.39 -10.79
CA GLU A 57 -0.93 -0.87 -10.20
C GLU A 57 -2.06 -0.63 -9.20
N VAL A 58 -1.93 0.37 -8.34
CA VAL A 58 -3.02 0.74 -7.40
C VAL A 58 -4.27 1.17 -8.17
N SER A 59 -4.10 2.03 -9.17
CA SER A 59 -5.20 2.51 -10.02
C SER A 59 -5.92 1.36 -10.72
N GLU A 60 -5.18 0.43 -11.32
CA GLU A 60 -5.73 -0.71 -12.06
C GLU A 60 -6.39 -1.74 -11.14
N GLU A 61 -5.71 -2.15 -10.07
CA GLU A 61 -6.22 -3.20 -9.17
C GLU A 61 -7.41 -2.77 -8.33
N CYS A 62 -7.48 -1.50 -7.96
CA CYS A 62 -8.50 -0.96 -7.06
C CYS A 62 -9.55 -0.12 -7.77
N TRP A 63 -9.45 0.02 -9.10
CA TRP A 63 -10.37 0.84 -9.90
C TRP A 63 -10.43 2.30 -9.40
N ILE A 64 -9.28 2.83 -9.02
CA ILE A 64 -9.12 4.18 -8.50
C ILE A 64 -8.63 5.10 -9.63
N ASN A 65 -9.25 6.27 -9.77
CA ASN A 65 -8.71 7.29 -10.67
C ASN A 65 -7.35 7.75 -10.13
N ILE A 66 -6.32 7.65 -10.95
CA ILE A 66 -4.94 7.99 -10.59
C ILE A 66 -4.81 9.45 -10.11
N GLN A 67 -5.67 10.35 -10.58
CA GLN A 67 -5.70 11.75 -10.14
C GLN A 67 -6.11 11.91 -8.67
N HIS A 68 -6.80 10.92 -8.10
CA HIS A 68 -7.15 10.88 -6.68
C HIS A 68 -6.08 10.25 -5.80
N LEU A 69 -4.97 9.82 -6.38
CA LEU A 69 -3.82 9.28 -5.64
C LEU A 69 -2.71 10.32 -5.57
N LYS A 70 -2.34 10.71 -4.36
CA LYS A 70 -1.18 11.57 -4.11
C LYS A 70 -0.05 10.75 -3.53
N LEU A 71 1.00 10.56 -4.30
CA LEU A 71 2.21 9.89 -3.84
C LEU A 71 2.90 10.79 -2.82
N LYS A 72 3.13 10.27 -1.61
CA LYS A 72 3.73 11.01 -0.50
C LYS A 72 5.21 10.73 -0.36
N GLN A 73 5.58 9.47 -0.19
CA GLN A 73 6.99 9.08 -0.04
C GLN A 73 7.16 7.58 -0.25
N LYS A 74 8.38 7.19 -0.57
CA LYS A 74 8.80 5.79 -0.53
C LYS A 74 8.92 5.35 0.93
N ILE A 75 8.27 4.24 1.27
CA ILE A 75 8.32 3.67 2.63
C ILE A 75 9.41 2.62 2.75
N GLY A 76 9.50 1.72 1.80
CA GLY A 76 10.50 0.67 1.84
C GLY A 76 10.19 -0.46 0.88
N MET A 77 10.84 -1.59 1.10
CA MET A 77 10.74 -2.75 0.21
C MET A 77 10.53 -4.02 1.02
N THR A 78 9.72 -4.92 0.49
CA THR A 78 9.63 -6.30 0.97
C THR A 78 10.28 -7.23 -0.04
N SER A 79 10.82 -8.35 0.44
CA SER A 79 11.46 -9.35 -0.42
C SER A 79 10.91 -10.73 -0.12
N LEU A 80 10.49 -11.43 -1.17
CA LEU A 80 10.12 -12.82 -1.11
C LEU A 80 11.21 -13.65 -1.81
N ARG A 81 11.77 -14.61 -1.08
CA ARG A 81 12.72 -15.59 -1.62
C ARG A 81 12.11 -16.96 -1.43
N SER A 82 11.58 -17.52 -2.51
CA SER A 82 10.90 -18.81 -2.48
C SER A 82 11.84 -19.88 -2.98
N SER A 83 12.07 -20.90 -2.15
CA SER A 83 12.92 -22.04 -2.54
C SER A 83 12.24 -22.92 -3.57
N GLU A 84 10.92 -23.12 -3.51
CA GLU A 84 10.20 -23.97 -4.47
C GLU A 84 8.73 -23.57 -4.58
N THR A 85 8.28 -23.31 -5.79
CA THR A 85 6.86 -23.31 -6.15
C THR A 85 6.63 -24.40 -7.20
N LYS A 86 5.38 -24.84 -7.38
CA LYS A 86 5.00 -25.76 -8.47
C LYS A 86 5.36 -25.22 -9.86
N ARG A 87 5.73 -23.95 -9.99
CA ARG A 87 6.11 -23.25 -11.21
C ARG A 87 7.57 -22.82 -11.25
N GLY A 88 8.42 -23.29 -10.30
CA GLY A 88 9.81 -22.92 -10.15
C GLY A 88 10.08 -21.85 -9.10
N HIS A 89 11.32 -21.34 -9.05
CA HIS A 89 11.75 -20.29 -8.14
C HIS A 89 11.05 -18.98 -8.47
N LEU A 90 10.41 -18.37 -7.47
CA LEU A 90 9.88 -17.02 -7.57
C LEU A 90 10.50 -16.13 -6.50
N ASP A 91 11.51 -15.37 -6.90
CA ASP A 91 12.05 -14.31 -6.09
C ASP A 91 11.40 -12.99 -6.50
N LYS A 92 10.98 -12.19 -5.53
CA LYS A 92 10.22 -10.97 -5.78
C LYS A 92 10.58 -9.88 -4.78
N ASP A 93 10.88 -8.70 -5.29
CA ASP A 93 11.03 -7.49 -4.49
C ASP A 93 9.86 -6.55 -4.79
N VAL A 94 9.24 -6.02 -3.75
CA VAL A 94 8.14 -5.06 -3.89
C VAL A 94 8.53 -3.77 -3.19
N THR A 95 8.61 -2.68 -3.94
CA THR A 95 8.81 -1.33 -3.40
C THR A 95 7.45 -0.69 -3.13
N TYR A 96 7.23 -0.21 -1.90
CA TYR A 96 5.98 0.40 -1.48
C TYR A 96 6.12 1.90 -1.25
N PHE A 97 5.11 2.62 -1.73
CA PHE A 97 4.98 4.07 -1.57
C PHE A 97 3.72 4.40 -0.77
N LEU A 98 3.84 5.36 0.12
CA LEU A 98 2.70 5.92 0.84
C LEU A 98 1.90 6.80 -0.11
N MET A 99 0.59 6.56 -0.23
CA MET A 99 -0.29 7.25 -1.14
C MET A 99 -1.56 7.71 -0.42
N LEU A 100 -1.88 9.00 -0.51
CA LEU A 100 -3.14 9.54 -0.04
C LEU A 100 -4.21 9.39 -1.11
N TYR A 101 -5.30 8.73 -0.78
CA TYR A 101 -6.48 8.65 -1.61
C TYR A 101 -7.47 9.76 -1.22
N THR A 102 -7.80 10.62 -2.18
CA THR A 102 -8.68 11.78 -1.97
C THR A 102 -10.09 11.61 -2.57
N GLY A 103 -10.34 10.47 -3.21
CA GLY A 103 -11.65 10.14 -3.77
C GLY A 103 -12.61 9.54 -2.74
N ASP A 104 -13.73 9.02 -3.22
CA ASP A 104 -14.72 8.34 -2.39
C ASP A 104 -14.21 6.96 -1.95
N PRO A 105 -14.02 6.69 -0.65
CA PRO A 105 -13.55 5.39 -0.18
C PRO A 105 -14.47 4.23 -0.55
N SER A 106 -15.76 4.48 -0.79
CA SER A 106 -16.72 3.44 -1.19
C SER A 106 -16.69 3.11 -2.69
N ALA A 107 -15.96 3.89 -3.49
CA ALA A 107 -15.90 3.73 -4.94
C ALA A 107 -14.85 2.70 -5.40
N VAL A 108 -14.12 2.10 -4.49
CA VAL A 108 -13.09 1.08 -4.78
C VAL A 108 -13.74 -0.18 -5.31
N LYS A 109 -13.19 -0.73 -6.40
CA LYS A 109 -13.58 -2.02 -6.97
C LYS A 109 -12.32 -2.84 -7.24
N ILE A 110 -12.26 -4.03 -6.72
CA ILE A 110 -11.12 -4.90 -6.94
C ILE A 110 -11.28 -5.61 -8.28
N THR A 111 -10.29 -5.45 -9.15
CA THR A 111 -10.29 -6.10 -10.46
C THR A 111 -9.97 -7.59 -10.33
N ASP A 112 -10.58 -8.41 -11.17
CA ASP A 112 -10.29 -9.83 -11.25
C ASP A 112 -8.90 -10.04 -11.85
N GLY A 113 -8.06 -10.79 -11.16
CA GLY A 113 -6.70 -11.09 -11.58
C GLY A 113 -5.83 -11.43 -10.38
N GLU A 114 -4.76 -12.16 -10.58
CA GLU A 114 -3.77 -12.52 -9.56
C GLU A 114 -4.34 -13.14 -8.26
N GLY A 115 -5.51 -13.77 -8.33
CA GLY A 115 -6.14 -14.44 -7.19
C GLY A 115 -6.86 -13.51 -6.21
N TYR A 116 -7.08 -12.25 -6.59
CA TYR A 116 -7.86 -11.33 -5.75
C TYR A 116 -9.32 -11.77 -5.64
N ILE A 117 -9.83 -11.70 -4.42
CA ILE A 117 -11.23 -11.89 -4.11
C ILE A 117 -11.85 -10.49 -4.04
N TRP A 118 -12.95 -10.24 -4.68
CA TRP A 118 -13.66 -8.96 -4.87
C TRP A 118 -13.96 -8.16 -3.58
N VAL A 119 -13.14 -8.29 -2.55
CA VAL A 119 -13.36 -7.69 -1.23
C VAL A 119 -12.17 -6.83 -0.85
N TYR A 120 -12.46 -5.60 -0.48
CA TYR A 120 -11.48 -4.70 0.11
C TYR A 120 -11.94 -4.25 1.50
N LYS A 121 -11.01 -3.70 2.26
CA LYS A 121 -11.26 -3.13 3.57
C LYS A 121 -10.42 -1.88 3.78
N TRP A 122 -11.04 -0.84 4.31
CA TRP A 122 -10.32 0.29 4.88
C TRP A 122 -10.14 0.05 6.37
N ALA A 123 -8.92 -0.15 6.81
CA ALA A 123 -8.60 -0.63 8.15
C ALA A 123 -7.77 0.39 8.94
N SER A 124 -8.02 0.48 10.25
CA SER A 124 -7.17 1.23 11.16
C SER A 124 -5.79 0.58 11.25
N ILE A 125 -4.81 1.28 11.80
CA ILE A 125 -3.46 0.70 11.95
C ILE A 125 -3.49 -0.55 12.84
N GLU A 126 -4.29 -0.56 13.90
CA GLU A 126 -4.43 -1.70 14.79
C GLU A 126 -5.02 -2.91 14.05
N GLU A 127 -6.05 -2.69 13.24
CA GLU A 127 -6.65 -3.74 12.40
C GLU A 127 -5.66 -4.25 11.36
N VAL A 128 -4.92 -3.35 10.69
CA VAL A 128 -3.89 -3.70 9.70
C VAL A 128 -2.86 -4.65 10.30
N LEU A 129 -2.35 -4.31 11.48
CA LEU A 129 -1.32 -5.13 12.15
C LEU A 129 -1.85 -6.50 12.58
N GLY A 130 -3.15 -6.63 12.81
CA GLY A 130 -3.79 -7.91 13.09
C GLY A 130 -4.15 -8.72 11.84
N LEU A 131 -4.33 -8.08 10.69
CA LEU A 131 -4.79 -8.72 9.46
C LEU A 131 -3.64 -9.12 8.52
N LEU A 132 -2.52 -8.39 8.53
CA LEU A 132 -1.37 -8.71 7.70
C LEU A 132 -0.57 -9.87 8.30
N TYR A 133 -0.29 -10.86 7.47
CA TYR A 133 0.39 -12.09 7.90
C TYR A 133 1.91 -11.91 8.03
N TYR A 134 2.54 -11.18 7.09
CA TYR A 134 3.99 -11.08 7.02
C TYR A 134 4.53 -9.88 7.80
N GLU A 135 5.58 -10.11 8.58
CA GLU A 135 6.17 -9.07 9.44
C GLU A 135 6.83 -7.94 8.67
N ASP A 136 7.41 -8.20 7.50
CA ASP A 136 8.07 -7.19 6.68
C ASP A 136 7.08 -6.08 6.24
N ILE A 137 5.90 -6.44 5.75
CA ILE A 137 4.88 -5.45 5.38
C ILE A 137 4.27 -4.79 6.62
N ARG A 138 4.14 -5.49 7.74
CA ARG A 138 3.67 -4.91 9.01
C ARG A 138 4.63 -3.81 9.47
N GLU A 139 5.95 -4.02 9.35
CA GLU A 139 6.96 -3.00 9.64
C GLU A 139 6.79 -1.76 8.77
N LEU A 140 6.56 -1.94 7.47
CA LEU A 140 6.31 -0.82 6.56
C LEU A 140 5.03 -0.05 6.92
N MET A 141 3.99 -0.75 7.36
CA MET A 141 2.76 -0.12 7.83
C MET A 141 2.99 0.70 9.09
N ARG A 142 3.74 0.19 10.08
CA ARG A 142 4.11 0.96 11.28
C ARG A 142 4.90 2.22 10.89
N LYS A 143 5.88 2.07 10.01
CA LYS A 143 6.71 3.18 9.53
C LYS A 143 5.83 4.26 8.85
N SER A 144 4.88 3.86 8.02
CA SER A 144 3.95 4.77 7.36
C SER A 144 3.08 5.52 8.38
N PHE A 145 2.57 4.81 9.37
CA PHE A 145 1.75 5.39 10.42
C PHE A 145 2.54 6.43 11.26
N PHE A 146 3.73 6.10 11.68
CA PHE A 146 4.58 7.02 12.42
C PHE A 146 4.92 8.25 11.59
N SER A 147 5.21 8.09 10.30
CA SER A 147 5.44 9.21 9.40
C SER A 147 4.25 10.16 9.33
N LEU A 148 3.03 9.63 9.24
CA LEU A 148 1.80 10.43 9.24
C LEU A 148 1.57 11.14 10.57
N GLN A 149 1.90 10.52 11.70
CA GLN A 149 1.79 11.16 13.02
C GLN A 149 2.80 12.31 13.17
N GLU A 150 4.03 12.13 12.69
CA GLU A 150 5.05 13.18 12.70
C GLU A 150 4.63 14.37 11.84
N ASP A 151 4.10 14.14 10.65
CA ASP A 151 3.60 15.21 9.77
C ASP A 151 2.46 15.97 10.42
N LYS A 152 1.51 15.29 11.05
CA LYS A 152 0.38 15.89 11.77
C LYS A 152 0.87 16.77 12.92
N LYS A 153 1.81 16.28 13.71
CA LYS A 153 2.45 17.01 14.81
C LYS A 153 3.16 18.27 14.31
N HIS A 154 3.91 18.16 13.22
CA HIS A 154 4.63 19.25 12.60
C HIS A 154 3.68 20.34 12.10
N GLN A 155 2.60 19.97 11.44
CA GLN A 155 1.58 20.90 10.98
C GLN A 155 0.88 21.62 12.13
N SER A 156 0.57 20.93 13.23
CA SER A 156 -0.03 21.51 14.43
C SER A 156 0.90 22.53 15.10
N ILE A 157 2.18 22.24 15.21
CA ILE A 157 3.19 23.16 15.75
C ILE A 157 3.31 24.39 14.86
N LYS A 158 3.40 24.20 13.53
CA LYS A 158 3.49 25.30 12.57
C LYS A 158 2.25 26.21 12.65
N LYS A 159 1.06 25.62 12.70
CA LYS A 159 -0.19 26.37 12.86
C LYS A 159 -0.21 27.19 14.13
N ALA A 160 0.13 26.59 15.27
CA ALA A 160 0.20 27.27 16.57
C ALA A 160 1.22 28.41 16.54
N PHE A 161 2.36 28.23 15.88
CA PHE A 161 3.37 29.27 15.71
C PHE A 161 2.84 30.43 14.86
N MET A 162 2.19 30.12 13.73
CA MET A 162 1.63 31.14 12.83
C MET A 162 0.51 31.95 13.47
N GLU A 163 -0.31 31.35 14.34
CA GLU A 163 -1.38 32.03 15.10
C GLU A 163 -0.84 32.99 16.15
N LYS A 164 0.42 32.86 16.58
CA LYS A 164 1.08 33.74 17.59
C LYS A 164 1.87 34.90 16.95
N LEU A 165 1.97 34.94 15.63
CA LEU A 165 2.62 36.05 14.94
C LEU A 165 1.71 37.30 14.98
N PRO A 166 2.26 38.52 15.24
CA PRO A 166 1.48 39.77 15.25
C PRO A 166 0.99 40.13 13.84
#